data_55a5be52ca7f762a2b71326dffc061ec
#
_entry.id   55a5be52ca7f762a2b71326dffc061ec
#
_cell.length_a   1.000
_cell.length_b   1.000
_cell.length_c   1.000
_cell.angle_alpha   90.00
_cell.angle_beta   90.00
_cell.angle_gamma   90.00
#
_symmetry.space_group_name_H-M   'P 1'
#
loop_
_entity.id
_entity.type
_entity.pdbx_description
1 polymer ?
#
loop_
_entity_poly.entity_id
_entity_poly.type
_entity_poly.pdbx_seq_one_letter_code
_entity_poly.pdbx_strand_id
1 'polypeptide(L)'
;MASNGIKDRVAIVGMGCTAFGEHWDKGPEDLLIDAAQEAYRSAGVEAAQVDAYWLGTMGSGVSGLMLSEALKIPYKPVTRLENMCATGSEAIRNAAYAVASGAYDLVMAIGVEKLKDSGYSGLVSSSPPNDGTRSNMTAPATFALLAPAYAKKFGVDEDQLKQVLARIAWKNHKNGAKNPKAQFRKEVPIETICKSPAVAGMLGIFDCSGVSDGAAAAVLCRAEDAHKYSQNPIFIKALSFAAGPAHGYYSQDYDFTTFPEVVASAQDAYKQAGVSDPREEISMAEVHDCFTPTELVLMEDMGFSPRGQAWRDVLDGRFDGDGPQPVNPDGGLKSFGHPIGASGLRMMYEMWLQLRGEAGARQIKSPQLGMTHNLGGAPGRCVSFVSVVGVK
;
A
#
# COMPACT_ATOMS: atom_id res chain seq x y z
N MET A 1 1.41 -14.84 -18.28
CA MET A 1 0.04 -15.25 -18.67
C MET A 1 -0.92 -14.43 -17.86
N ALA A 2 -1.85 -13.76 -18.49
CA ALA A 2 -2.84 -12.98 -17.77
C ALA A 2 -3.79 -13.92 -17.02
N SER A 3 -4.06 -13.60 -15.77
CA SER A 3 -5.09 -14.26 -14.97
C SER A 3 -6.48 -14.00 -15.58
N ASN A 4 -7.40 -14.95 -15.43
CA ASN A 4 -8.80 -14.71 -15.77
C ASN A 4 -9.48 -13.79 -14.72
N GLY A 5 -8.81 -13.56 -13.59
CA GLY A 5 -9.29 -12.71 -12.51
C GLY A 5 -10.54 -13.26 -11.79
N ILE A 6 -11.02 -12.44 -10.88
CA ILE A 6 -12.25 -12.72 -10.10
C ILE A 6 -13.20 -11.50 -10.11
N LYS A 7 -13.19 -10.76 -11.21
CA LYS A 7 -13.97 -9.52 -11.37
C LYS A 7 -15.42 -9.73 -10.92
N ASP A 8 -15.87 -8.87 -10.00
CA ASP A 8 -17.22 -8.81 -9.45
C ASP A 8 -17.74 -10.11 -8.79
N ARG A 9 -16.82 -11.03 -8.41
CA ARG A 9 -17.18 -12.27 -7.70
C ARG A 9 -17.06 -12.15 -6.18
N VAL A 10 -16.28 -11.20 -5.70
CA VAL A 10 -16.00 -10.95 -4.28
C VAL A 10 -16.23 -9.49 -3.96
N ALA A 11 -16.85 -9.25 -2.81
CA ALA A 11 -17.04 -7.92 -2.26
C ALA A 11 -16.35 -7.77 -0.91
N ILE A 12 -15.90 -6.56 -0.62
CA ILE A 12 -15.50 -6.11 0.70
C ILE A 12 -16.76 -5.50 1.34
N VAL A 13 -17.11 -5.96 2.53
CA VAL A 13 -18.37 -5.59 3.20
C VAL A 13 -18.16 -4.89 4.53
N GLY A 14 -16.94 -4.87 5.04
CA GLY A 14 -16.55 -4.12 6.23
C GLY A 14 -15.05 -3.97 6.32
N MET A 15 -14.60 -2.86 6.87
CA MET A 15 -13.18 -2.60 7.10
C MET A 15 -12.93 -1.94 8.45
N GLY A 16 -11.71 -2.14 8.95
CA GLY A 16 -11.20 -1.48 10.15
C GLY A 16 -9.73 -1.13 9.98
N CYS A 17 -9.30 -0.04 10.59
CA CYS A 17 -7.91 0.42 10.57
C CYS A 17 -7.62 1.19 11.85
N THR A 18 -6.54 0.86 12.57
CA THR A 18 -6.07 1.66 13.69
C THR A 18 -5.49 2.99 13.21
N ALA A 19 -5.34 3.97 14.07
CA ALA A 19 -4.40 5.05 13.79
C ALA A 19 -3.00 4.44 13.70
N PHE A 20 -2.20 4.89 12.71
CA PHE A 20 -0.80 4.48 12.59
C PHE A 20 0.09 5.45 13.34
N GLY A 21 1.18 4.95 13.92
CA GLY A 21 2.08 5.79 14.69
C GLY A 21 2.97 4.99 15.64
N GLU A 22 3.30 5.61 16.76
CA GLU A 22 4.07 5.00 17.84
C GLU A 22 3.13 4.58 18.97
N HIS A 23 2.87 3.29 19.10
CA HIS A 23 1.96 2.72 20.10
C HIS A 23 2.76 2.05 21.24
N TRP A 24 3.26 2.85 22.16
CA TRP A 24 4.06 2.37 23.30
C TRP A 24 3.25 1.61 24.35
N ASP A 25 1.94 1.77 24.35
CA ASP A 25 0.96 1.21 25.28
C ASP A 25 0.23 -0.04 24.75
N LYS A 26 0.51 -0.45 23.49
CA LYS A 26 -0.19 -1.57 22.82
C LYS A 26 0.78 -2.58 22.24
N GLY A 27 0.48 -3.85 22.43
CA GLY A 27 1.09 -4.96 21.71
C GLY A 27 0.48 -5.18 20.33
N PRO A 28 1.04 -6.06 19.49
CA PRO A 28 0.46 -6.40 18.21
C PRO A 28 -0.93 -7.04 18.32
N GLU A 29 -1.21 -7.78 19.39
CA GLU A 29 -2.50 -8.39 19.68
C GLU A 29 -3.57 -7.32 19.92
N ASP A 30 -3.27 -6.26 20.69
CA ASP A 30 -4.20 -5.16 20.94
C ASP A 30 -4.56 -4.43 19.64
N LEU A 31 -3.56 -4.19 18.78
CA LEU A 31 -3.77 -3.57 17.48
C LEU A 31 -4.65 -4.45 16.57
N LEU A 32 -4.44 -5.78 16.58
CA LEU A 32 -5.27 -6.73 15.84
C LEU A 32 -6.72 -6.71 16.36
N ILE A 33 -6.92 -6.68 17.66
CA ILE A 33 -8.26 -6.61 18.28
C ILE A 33 -8.96 -5.33 17.82
N ASP A 34 -8.30 -4.17 17.91
CA ASP A 34 -8.89 -2.88 17.53
C ASP A 34 -9.33 -2.86 16.05
N ALA A 35 -8.46 -3.30 15.14
CA ALA A 35 -8.75 -3.34 13.71
C ALA A 35 -9.87 -4.35 13.37
N ALA A 36 -9.83 -5.54 13.96
CA ALA A 36 -10.85 -6.57 13.75
C ALA A 36 -12.22 -6.13 14.27
N GLN A 37 -12.29 -5.54 15.45
CA GLN A 37 -13.54 -5.04 16.01
C GLN A 37 -14.16 -3.92 15.18
N GLU A 38 -13.35 -3.00 14.65
CA GLU A 38 -13.85 -1.97 13.72
C GLU A 38 -14.41 -2.63 12.45
N ALA A 39 -13.70 -3.62 11.88
CA ALA A 39 -14.14 -4.33 10.68
C ALA A 39 -15.43 -5.15 10.93
N TYR A 40 -15.55 -5.83 12.06
CA TYR A 40 -16.78 -6.55 12.43
C TYR A 40 -17.97 -5.60 12.57
N ARG A 41 -17.80 -4.49 13.28
CA ARG A 41 -18.86 -3.46 13.38
C ARG A 41 -19.25 -2.89 12.04
N SER A 42 -18.26 -2.64 11.17
CA SER A 42 -18.46 -2.11 9.83
C SER A 42 -19.26 -3.05 8.94
N ALA A 43 -19.07 -4.38 9.10
CA ALA A 43 -19.80 -5.41 8.36
C ALA A 43 -21.10 -5.86 9.05
N GLY A 44 -21.35 -5.46 10.30
CA GLY A 44 -22.48 -5.95 11.09
C GLY A 44 -22.41 -7.44 11.41
N VAL A 45 -21.21 -7.98 11.64
CA VAL A 45 -20.97 -9.41 11.91
C VAL A 45 -20.22 -9.62 13.21
N GLU A 46 -20.34 -10.84 13.75
CA GLU A 46 -19.56 -11.32 14.89
C GLU A 46 -18.44 -12.26 14.45
N ALA A 47 -17.39 -12.40 15.26
CA ALA A 47 -16.27 -13.27 14.98
C ALA A 47 -16.66 -14.73 14.70
N ALA A 48 -17.73 -15.22 15.34
CA ALA A 48 -18.26 -16.57 15.16
C ALA A 48 -18.77 -16.83 13.73
N GLN A 49 -19.22 -15.79 13.02
CA GLN A 49 -19.78 -15.88 11.67
C GLN A 49 -18.69 -15.94 10.59
N VAL A 50 -17.45 -15.52 10.91
CA VAL A 50 -16.33 -15.54 9.96
C VAL A 50 -15.76 -16.95 9.88
N ASP A 51 -15.65 -17.49 8.67
CA ASP A 51 -15.25 -18.88 8.43
C ASP A 51 -13.74 -19.09 8.56
N ALA A 52 -12.94 -18.16 8.03
CA ALA A 52 -11.48 -18.25 7.97
C ALA A 52 -10.78 -16.88 7.96
N TYR A 53 -9.51 -16.87 8.31
CA TYR A 53 -8.71 -15.65 8.49
C TYR A 53 -7.37 -15.74 7.76
N TRP A 54 -6.91 -14.63 7.19
CA TRP A 54 -5.57 -14.44 6.63
C TRP A 54 -4.85 -13.33 7.37
N LEU A 55 -3.81 -13.73 8.12
CA LEU A 55 -2.97 -12.82 8.89
C LEU A 55 -1.71 -12.45 8.12
N GLY A 56 -1.58 -11.18 7.78
CA GLY A 56 -0.38 -10.60 7.18
C GLY A 56 0.52 -9.94 8.24
N THR A 57 1.73 -10.45 8.39
CA THR A 57 2.77 -9.81 9.21
C THR A 57 4.15 -10.26 8.79
N MET A 58 5.12 -9.35 8.79
CA MET A 58 6.52 -9.68 8.52
C MET A 58 7.22 -10.19 9.79
N GLY A 59 7.11 -9.49 10.89
CA GLY A 59 7.88 -9.75 12.11
C GLY A 59 7.09 -9.77 13.42
N SER A 60 5.81 -9.39 13.43
CA SER A 60 5.02 -9.27 14.66
C SER A 60 4.32 -10.56 15.09
N GLY A 61 4.62 -11.68 14.44
CA GLY A 61 4.09 -12.98 14.80
C GLY A 61 4.59 -14.08 13.87
N VAL A 62 4.73 -15.30 14.40
CA VAL A 62 5.32 -16.44 13.67
C VAL A 62 4.29 -17.42 13.13
N SER A 63 3.03 -17.34 13.59
CA SER A 63 1.95 -18.25 13.16
C SER A 63 0.58 -17.60 13.31
N GLY A 64 -0.45 -18.28 12.77
CA GLY A 64 -1.85 -17.87 12.95
C GLY A 64 -2.37 -17.94 14.38
N LEU A 65 -1.65 -18.62 15.30
CA LEU A 65 -2.07 -18.76 16.69
C LEU A 65 -2.20 -17.40 17.40
N MET A 66 -1.32 -16.43 17.10
CA MET A 66 -1.41 -15.08 17.63
C MET A 66 -2.79 -14.46 17.38
N LEU A 67 -3.30 -14.58 16.16
CA LEU A 67 -4.64 -14.06 15.83
C LEU A 67 -5.74 -14.85 16.52
N SER A 68 -5.62 -16.18 16.54
CA SER A 68 -6.59 -17.05 17.21
C SER A 68 -6.71 -16.73 18.72
N GLU A 69 -5.59 -16.45 19.36
CA GLU A 69 -5.54 -16.05 20.76
C GLU A 69 -6.11 -14.65 20.98
N ALA A 70 -5.67 -13.67 20.19
CA ALA A 70 -6.11 -12.28 20.30
C ALA A 70 -7.63 -12.14 20.12
N LEU A 71 -8.19 -12.75 19.07
CA LEU A 71 -9.60 -12.61 18.72
C LEU A 71 -10.52 -13.64 19.39
N LYS A 72 -9.97 -14.59 20.18
CA LYS A 72 -10.72 -15.67 20.83
C LYS A 72 -11.55 -16.51 19.83
N ILE A 73 -10.91 -16.91 18.72
CA ILE A 73 -11.52 -17.67 17.61
C ILE A 73 -10.96 -19.10 17.54
N PRO A 74 -11.17 -19.95 18.57
CA PRO A 74 -10.63 -21.30 18.60
C PRO A 74 -11.15 -22.15 17.46
N TYR A 75 -10.27 -22.99 16.89
CA TYR A 75 -10.58 -23.95 15.81
C TYR A 75 -10.96 -23.31 14.47
N LYS A 76 -10.88 -21.99 14.28
CA LYS A 76 -11.02 -21.34 12.98
C LYS A 76 -9.71 -21.49 12.18
N PRO A 77 -9.79 -21.71 10.86
CA PRO A 77 -8.60 -21.67 10.00
C PRO A 77 -7.96 -20.27 10.01
N VAL A 78 -6.68 -20.20 10.33
CA VAL A 78 -5.89 -18.96 10.26
C VAL A 78 -4.62 -19.24 9.47
N THR A 79 -4.48 -18.59 8.31
CA THR A 79 -3.28 -18.66 7.50
C THR A 79 -2.43 -17.41 7.73
N ARG A 80 -1.20 -17.59 8.22
CA ARG A 80 -0.20 -16.49 8.25
C ARG A 80 0.55 -16.47 6.93
N LEU A 81 0.75 -15.27 6.38
CA LEU A 81 1.49 -15.05 5.14
C LEU A 81 2.40 -13.80 5.22
N GLU A 82 3.36 -13.74 4.30
CA GLU A 82 4.34 -12.67 4.22
C GLU A 82 4.84 -12.52 2.78
N ASN A 83 4.94 -11.28 2.29
CA ASN A 83 5.56 -10.87 1.03
C ASN A 83 6.12 -9.44 1.17
N MET A 84 6.97 -9.24 2.21
CA MET A 84 7.55 -7.95 2.53
C MET A 84 6.45 -6.85 2.63
N CYS A 85 6.67 -5.68 2.06
CA CYS A 85 5.69 -4.58 2.14
C CYS A 85 4.37 -4.83 1.39
N ALA A 86 4.27 -5.87 0.56
CA ALA A 86 3.03 -6.31 -0.09
C ALA A 86 2.18 -7.27 0.77
N THR A 87 2.63 -7.60 1.99
CA THR A 87 2.01 -8.59 2.87
C THR A 87 0.53 -8.35 3.13
N GLY A 88 0.11 -7.12 3.48
CA GLY A 88 -1.30 -6.82 3.72
C GLY A 88 -2.19 -6.99 2.49
N SER A 89 -1.68 -6.63 1.32
CA SER A 89 -2.36 -6.82 0.04
C SER A 89 -2.50 -8.29 -0.32
N GLU A 90 -1.47 -9.09 -0.06
CA GLU A 90 -1.50 -10.54 -0.25
C GLU A 90 -2.51 -11.23 0.67
N ALA A 91 -2.70 -10.72 1.89
CA ALA A 91 -3.77 -11.22 2.78
C ALA A 91 -5.15 -11.05 2.11
N ILE A 92 -5.43 -9.88 1.53
CA ILE A 92 -6.67 -9.63 0.78
C ILE A 92 -6.78 -10.56 -0.43
N ARG A 93 -5.72 -10.70 -1.23
CA ARG A 93 -5.73 -11.52 -2.44
C ARG A 93 -6.04 -12.99 -2.14
N ASN A 94 -5.36 -13.56 -1.14
CA ASN A 94 -5.57 -14.95 -0.77
C ASN A 94 -6.97 -15.19 -0.17
N ALA A 95 -7.45 -14.29 0.70
CA ALA A 95 -8.80 -14.33 1.24
C ALA A 95 -9.87 -14.24 0.14
N ALA A 96 -9.69 -13.31 -0.82
CA ALA A 96 -10.60 -13.15 -1.95
C ALA A 96 -10.65 -14.40 -2.85
N TYR A 97 -9.51 -15.02 -3.13
CA TYR A 97 -9.48 -16.26 -3.91
C TYR A 97 -10.14 -17.44 -3.18
N ALA A 98 -10.03 -17.52 -1.86
CA ALA A 98 -10.71 -18.53 -1.07
C ALA A 98 -12.26 -18.36 -1.14
N VAL A 99 -12.77 -17.13 -1.08
CA VAL A 99 -14.19 -16.84 -1.30
C VAL A 99 -14.60 -17.17 -2.74
N ALA A 100 -13.83 -16.70 -3.73
CA ALA A 100 -14.13 -16.92 -5.15
C ALA A 100 -14.11 -18.39 -5.55
N SER A 101 -13.32 -19.22 -4.87
CA SER A 101 -13.28 -20.69 -5.08
C SER A 101 -14.50 -21.41 -4.48
N GLY A 102 -15.26 -20.75 -3.62
CA GLY A 102 -16.36 -21.36 -2.88
C GLY A 102 -15.93 -22.16 -1.65
N ALA A 103 -14.66 -22.06 -1.23
CA ALA A 103 -14.17 -22.74 -0.03
C ALA A 103 -14.73 -22.13 1.25
N TYR A 104 -15.01 -20.84 1.24
CA TYR A 104 -15.57 -20.08 2.38
C TYR A 104 -16.55 -19.02 1.88
N ASP A 105 -17.50 -18.64 2.73
CA ASP A 105 -18.54 -17.67 2.40
C ASP A 105 -18.22 -16.28 2.92
N LEU A 106 -17.71 -16.20 4.16
CA LEU A 106 -17.36 -14.96 4.84
C LEU A 106 -16.00 -15.10 5.51
N VAL A 107 -15.06 -14.23 5.13
CA VAL A 107 -13.68 -14.32 5.60
C VAL A 107 -13.12 -12.97 6.03
N MET A 108 -12.02 -12.99 6.80
CA MET A 108 -11.28 -11.78 7.17
C MET A 108 -9.83 -11.86 6.71
N ALA A 109 -9.39 -10.82 6.00
CA ALA A 109 -7.98 -10.49 5.84
C ALA A 109 -7.61 -9.44 6.89
N ILE A 110 -6.52 -9.64 7.62
CA ILE A 110 -6.05 -8.73 8.67
C ILE A 110 -4.53 -8.68 8.65
N GLY A 111 -3.97 -7.51 8.94
CA GLY A 111 -2.54 -7.33 8.95
C GLY A 111 -2.08 -6.41 10.08
N VAL A 112 -0.90 -6.67 10.61
CA VAL A 112 -0.32 -5.92 11.72
C VAL A 112 1.18 -5.82 11.57
N GLU A 113 1.74 -4.71 12.05
CA GLU A 113 3.16 -4.65 12.37
C GLU A 113 3.38 -3.79 13.60
N LYS A 114 4.26 -4.26 14.49
CA LYS A 114 4.73 -3.58 15.71
C LYS A 114 6.24 -3.44 15.63
N LEU A 115 6.71 -2.25 15.26
CA LEU A 115 8.10 -2.01 14.87
C LEU A 115 8.87 -1.14 15.87
N LYS A 116 8.19 -0.19 16.53
CA LYS A 116 8.85 0.89 17.28
C LYS A 116 9.61 0.42 18.51
N ASP A 117 9.13 -0.57 19.22
CA ASP A 117 9.72 -1.12 20.44
C ASP A 117 10.23 -2.57 20.30
N SER A 118 10.24 -3.09 19.05
CA SER A 118 10.79 -4.41 18.75
C SER A 118 12.31 -4.42 18.51
N GLY A 119 12.98 -3.29 18.72
CA GLY A 119 14.40 -3.11 18.39
C GLY A 119 14.65 -2.83 16.89
N TYR A 120 13.60 -2.60 16.11
CA TYR A 120 13.68 -2.32 14.68
C TYR A 120 14.03 -0.85 14.44
N SER A 121 15.27 -0.57 14.05
CA SER A 121 15.77 0.80 13.84
C SER A 121 15.63 1.28 12.39
N GLY A 122 14.49 0.99 11.76
CA GLY A 122 14.20 1.40 10.38
C GLY A 122 14.07 0.22 9.41
N LEU A 123 13.78 0.51 8.15
CA LEU A 123 13.68 -0.49 7.09
C LEU A 123 15.08 -0.99 6.72
N VAL A 124 15.57 -1.97 7.45
CA VAL A 124 16.82 -2.66 7.12
C VAL A 124 16.49 -3.68 6.03
N SER A 125 17.06 -3.53 4.85
CA SER A 125 17.08 -4.62 3.87
C SER A 125 17.82 -5.81 4.47
N SER A 126 17.31 -7.02 4.23
CA SER A 126 17.81 -8.30 4.76
C SER A 126 19.32 -8.30 5.03
N SER A 127 19.68 -8.56 6.27
CA SER A 127 21.05 -8.53 6.77
C SER A 127 21.99 -9.30 5.84
N PRO A 128 23.03 -8.67 5.28
CA PRO A 128 24.14 -9.43 4.72
C PRO A 128 24.78 -10.26 5.82
N PRO A 129 25.49 -11.34 5.50
CA PRO A 129 26.26 -12.06 6.48
C PRO A 129 27.13 -11.06 7.24
N ASN A 130 27.12 -11.15 8.56
CA ASN A 130 27.82 -10.23 9.47
C ASN A 130 29.33 -10.57 9.50
N ASP A 131 29.95 -10.59 8.32
CA ASP A 131 31.37 -10.88 8.11
C ASP A 131 32.25 -9.62 8.08
N GLY A 132 31.65 -8.43 8.29
CA GLY A 132 32.35 -7.15 8.32
C GLY A 132 32.87 -6.68 6.95
N THR A 133 32.62 -7.43 5.87
CA THR A 133 33.19 -7.15 4.54
C THR A 133 32.27 -6.33 3.64
N ARG A 134 31.00 -6.14 4.00
CA ARG A 134 30.02 -5.39 3.21
C ARG A 134 29.30 -4.35 4.06
N SER A 135 29.18 -3.15 3.50
CA SER A 135 28.33 -2.11 4.09
C SER A 135 26.87 -2.56 4.09
N ASN A 136 26.15 -2.39 5.22
CA ASN A 136 24.71 -2.57 5.28
C ASN A 136 24.04 -1.52 4.39
N MET A 137 23.44 -1.96 3.27
CA MET A 137 22.59 -1.08 2.48
C MET A 137 21.24 -0.92 3.17
N THR A 138 20.96 0.28 3.63
CA THR A 138 19.62 0.61 4.17
C THR A 138 18.61 0.73 3.03
N ALA A 139 17.31 0.58 3.32
CA ALA A 139 16.26 0.78 2.33
C ALA A 139 16.34 2.17 1.66
N PRO A 140 16.50 3.30 2.39
CA PRO A 140 16.72 4.60 1.76
C PRO A 140 17.87 4.62 0.77
N ALA A 141 19.02 4.01 1.10
CA ALA A 141 20.19 3.98 0.21
C ALA A 141 19.90 3.24 -1.10
N THR A 142 19.13 2.16 -1.03
CA THR A 142 18.76 1.37 -2.20
C THR A 142 17.82 2.13 -3.13
N PHE A 143 16.77 2.76 -2.57
CA PHE A 143 15.79 3.52 -3.34
C PHE A 143 16.32 4.88 -3.82
N ALA A 144 17.34 5.43 -3.16
CA ALA A 144 17.98 6.67 -3.58
C ALA A 144 18.58 6.62 -5.00
N LEU A 145 18.87 5.43 -5.51
CA LEU A 145 19.42 5.25 -6.88
C LEU A 145 18.38 5.58 -7.97
N LEU A 146 17.08 5.52 -7.68
CA LEU A 146 16.03 5.86 -8.64
C LEU A 146 16.12 7.31 -9.10
N ALA A 147 16.36 8.24 -8.18
CA ALA A 147 16.35 9.67 -8.48
C ALA A 147 17.42 10.07 -9.52
N PRO A 148 18.74 9.81 -9.33
CA PRO A 148 19.76 10.17 -10.31
C PRO A 148 19.62 9.38 -11.62
N ALA A 149 19.14 8.14 -11.57
CA ALA A 149 18.89 7.37 -12.79
C ALA A 149 17.77 7.99 -13.63
N TYR A 150 16.66 8.37 -12.99
CA TYR A 150 15.56 9.08 -13.64
C TYR A 150 16.00 10.42 -14.25
N ALA A 151 16.70 11.24 -13.47
CA ALA A 151 17.23 12.53 -13.92
C ALA A 151 18.10 12.38 -15.17
N LYS A 152 19.06 11.45 -15.14
CA LYS A 152 19.97 11.19 -16.24
C LYS A 152 19.24 10.71 -17.50
N LYS A 153 18.30 9.78 -17.34
CA LYS A 153 17.59 9.18 -18.49
C LYS A 153 16.69 10.18 -19.20
N PHE A 154 16.00 11.02 -18.44
CA PHE A 154 14.95 11.91 -18.97
C PHE A 154 15.40 13.38 -19.07
N GLY A 155 16.66 13.68 -18.77
CA GLY A 155 17.21 15.03 -18.91
C GLY A 155 16.61 16.04 -17.93
N VAL A 156 16.26 15.60 -16.72
CA VAL A 156 15.78 16.47 -15.64
C VAL A 156 16.99 16.94 -14.84
N ASP A 157 17.15 18.25 -14.66
CA ASP A 157 18.24 18.75 -13.85
C ASP A 157 18.04 18.45 -12.35
N GLU A 158 19.13 18.50 -11.58
CA GLU A 158 19.11 18.07 -10.17
C GLU A 158 18.21 18.95 -9.30
N ASP A 159 18.24 20.27 -9.50
CA ASP A 159 17.41 21.21 -8.74
C ASP A 159 15.93 21.01 -9.05
N GLN A 160 15.61 20.81 -10.32
CA GLN A 160 14.25 20.51 -10.78
C GLN A 160 13.75 19.19 -10.20
N LEU A 161 14.57 18.13 -10.22
CA LEU A 161 14.20 16.85 -9.63
C LEU A 161 13.96 16.97 -8.13
N LYS A 162 14.80 17.75 -7.42
CA LYS A 162 14.61 18.01 -5.99
C LYS A 162 13.25 18.68 -5.70
N GLN A 163 12.84 19.64 -6.54
CA GLN A 163 11.50 20.24 -6.45
C GLN A 163 10.39 19.22 -6.68
N VAL A 164 10.54 18.32 -7.64
CA VAL A 164 9.58 17.25 -7.93
C VAL A 164 9.41 16.32 -6.72
N LEU A 165 10.52 15.83 -6.15
CA LEU A 165 10.49 14.96 -4.96
C LEU A 165 9.87 15.68 -3.76
N ALA A 166 10.26 16.93 -3.54
CA ALA A 166 9.67 17.76 -2.48
C ALA A 166 8.17 18.02 -2.70
N ARG A 167 7.72 18.15 -3.93
CA ARG A 167 6.30 18.30 -4.28
C ARG A 167 5.49 17.04 -3.95
N ILE A 168 6.03 15.85 -4.23
CA ILE A 168 5.44 14.57 -3.83
C ILE A 168 5.32 14.49 -2.30
N ALA A 169 6.41 14.76 -1.58
CA ALA A 169 6.41 14.74 -0.12
C ALA A 169 5.38 15.74 0.47
N TRP A 170 5.36 16.98 -0.05
CA TRP A 170 4.41 18.00 0.35
C TRP A 170 2.95 17.55 0.14
N LYS A 171 2.64 17.02 -1.04
CA LYS A 171 1.30 16.50 -1.38
C LYS A 171 0.85 15.46 -0.36
N ASN A 172 1.70 14.47 -0.06
CA ASN A 172 1.36 13.39 0.87
C ASN A 172 1.22 13.91 2.30
N HIS A 173 2.05 14.86 2.76
CA HIS A 173 1.86 15.52 4.06
C HIS A 173 0.59 16.39 4.12
N LYS A 174 0.26 17.13 3.05
CA LYS A 174 -0.98 17.91 2.94
C LYS A 174 -2.23 17.01 3.02
N ASN A 175 -2.18 15.84 2.38
CA ASN A 175 -3.25 14.86 2.43
C ASN A 175 -3.37 14.21 3.82
N GLY A 176 -2.25 13.76 4.39
CA GLY A 176 -2.21 13.18 5.74
C GLY A 176 -2.65 14.14 6.84
N ALA A 177 -2.43 15.46 6.66
CA ALA A 177 -2.90 16.46 7.60
C ALA A 177 -4.42 16.45 7.79
N LYS A 178 -5.18 16.00 6.78
CA LYS A 178 -6.63 15.86 6.81
C LYS A 178 -7.10 14.49 7.35
N ASN A 179 -6.17 13.57 7.65
CA ASN A 179 -6.50 12.20 8.03
C ASN A 179 -6.32 11.98 9.53
N PRO A 180 -7.40 11.72 10.30
CA PRO A 180 -7.30 11.56 11.76
C PRO A 180 -6.50 10.31 12.19
N LYS A 181 -6.34 9.32 11.30
CA LYS A 181 -5.60 8.07 11.56
C LYS A 181 -4.13 8.13 11.11
N ALA A 182 -3.70 9.21 10.42
CA ALA A 182 -2.32 9.34 9.95
C ALA A 182 -1.34 9.66 11.09
N GLN A 183 -0.13 9.11 10.99
CA GLN A 183 0.97 9.38 11.94
C GLN A 183 1.41 10.85 11.88
N PHE A 184 1.62 11.36 10.68
CA PHE A 184 2.07 12.74 10.45
C PHE A 184 0.92 13.60 9.94
N ARG A 185 0.33 14.40 10.84
CA ARG A 185 -0.86 15.20 10.55
C ARG A 185 -0.57 16.70 10.43
N LYS A 186 0.58 17.03 9.80
CA LYS A 186 0.97 18.41 9.55
C LYS A 186 1.41 18.57 8.11
N GLU A 187 0.92 19.59 7.45
CA GLU A 187 1.47 20.03 6.17
C GLU A 187 2.89 20.56 6.40
N VAL A 188 3.81 20.16 5.53
CA VAL A 188 5.21 20.59 5.58
C VAL A 188 5.51 21.41 4.33
N PRO A 189 5.95 22.68 4.46
CA PRO A 189 6.27 23.51 3.30
C PRO A 189 7.39 22.91 2.43
N ILE A 190 7.29 23.05 1.11
CA ILE A 190 8.26 22.53 0.13
C ILE A 190 9.69 23.03 0.46
N GLU A 191 9.84 24.29 0.86
CA GLU A 191 11.15 24.82 1.25
C GLU A 191 11.77 24.10 2.46
N THR A 192 10.96 23.70 3.43
CA THR A 192 11.40 22.93 4.59
C THR A 192 11.83 21.52 4.17
N ILE A 193 11.07 20.91 3.27
CA ILE A 193 11.40 19.60 2.70
C ILE A 193 12.74 19.66 1.96
N CYS A 194 12.93 20.63 1.07
CA CYS A 194 14.16 20.79 0.31
C CYS A 194 15.41 21.04 1.18
N LYS A 195 15.24 21.65 2.37
CA LYS A 195 16.32 21.96 3.31
C LYS A 195 16.52 20.88 4.38
N SER A 196 15.75 19.79 4.32
CA SER A 196 15.83 18.74 5.33
C SER A 196 17.17 18.00 5.30
N PRO A 197 17.60 17.44 6.45
CA PRO A 197 18.82 16.65 6.50
C PRO A 197 18.79 15.48 5.52
N ALA A 198 19.91 15.25 4.83
CA ALA A 198 20.06 14.13 3.91
C ALA A 198 20.12 12.80 4.69
N VAL A 199 19.41 11.80 4.16
CA VAL A 199 19.38 10.41 4.67
C VAL A 199 20.21 9.50 3.76
N ALA A 200 20.02 9.59 2.43
CA ALA A 200 20.75 8.81 1.45
C ALA A 200 20.70 9.47 0.08
N GLY A 201 21.86 9.74 -0.53
CA GLY A 201 21.94 10.44 -1.82
C GLY A 201 21.17 11.75 -1.80
N MET A 202 20.22 11.93 -2.73
CA MET A 202 19.35 13.10 -2.80
C MET A 202 18.20 13.08 -1.79
N LEU A 203 17.94 11.94 -1.14
CA LEU A 203 16.79 11.80 -0.23
C LEU A 203 17.05 12.48 1.10
N GLY A 204 16.18 13.40 1.47
CA GLY A 204 16.08 13.97 2.81
C GLY A 204 15.12 13.18 3.70
N ILE A 205 14.98 13.57 4.96
CA ILE A 205 14.13 12.90 5.93
C ILE A 205 12.66 12.90 5.48
N PHE A 206 12.19 13.94 4.81
CA PHE A 206 10.83 14.03 4.29
C PHE A 206 10.62 13.25 2.99
N ASP A 207 11.66 12.69 2.39
CA ASP A 207 11.53 11.77 1.26
C ASP A 207 11.28 10.32 1.69
N CYS A 208 11.42 10.04 2.98
CA CYS A 208 11.30 8.69 3.55
C CYS A 208 9.97 8.51 4.32
N SER A 209 9.35 7.34 4.22
CA SER A 209 8.23 6.97 5.09
C SER A 209 8.69 6.79 6.54
N GLY A 210 7.80 7.09 7.49
CA GLY A 210 8.05 6.84 8.90
C GLY A 210 7.92 5.35 9.26
N VAL A 211 8.69 4.91 10.25
CA VAL A 211 8.47 3.61 10.91
C VAL A 211 7.25 3.73 11.80
N SER A 212 6.30 2.82 11.65
CA SER A 212 4.99 2.91 12.31
C SER A 212 4.54 1.56 12.83
N ASP A 213 3.76 1.61 13.91
CA ASP A 213 2.95 0.51 14.40
C ASP A 213 1.52 0.68 13.87
N GLY A 214 0.81 -0.42 13.64
CA GLY A 214 -0.59 -0.36 13.26
C GLY A 214 -1.13 -1.67 12.72
N ALA A 215 -2.45 -1.75 12.64
CA ALA A 215 -3.18 -2.88 12.08
C ALA A 215 -4.36 -2.40 11.21
N ALA A 216 -4.74 -3.23 10.23
CA ALA A 216 -5.93 -3.01 9.44
C ALA A 216 -6.56 -4.35 9.04
N ALA A 217 -7.89 -4.35 8.83
CA ALA A 217 -8.66 -5.55 8.54
C ALA A 217 -9.75 -5.29 7.49
N ALA A 218 -10.06 -6.32 6.70
CA ALA A 218 -11.13 -6.34 5.73
C ALA A 218 -11.98 -7.61 5.87
N VAL A 219 -13.29 -7.48 5.87
CA VAL A 219 -14.25 -8.59 5.79
C VAL A 219 -14.70 -8.72 4.34
N LEU A 220 -14.57 -9.93 3.80
CA LEU A 220 -14.90 -10.25 2.41
C LEU A 220 -15.94 -11.36 2.35
N CYS A 221 -16.83 -11.28 1.35
CA CYS A 221 -17.82 -12.31 1.06
C CYS A 221 -18.03 -12.46 -0.45
N ARG A 222 -18.86 -13.44 -0.85
CA ARG A 222 -19.34 -13.53 -2.23
C ARG A 222 -20.10 -12.26 -2.62
N ALA A 223 -19.93 -11.82 -3.86
CA ALA A 223 -20.57 -10.59 -4.35
C ALA A 223 -22.11 -10.67 -4.32
N GLU A 224 -22.69 -11.86 -4.49
CA GLU A 224 -24.13 -12.11 -4.41
C GLU A 224 -24.69 -11.93 -3.00
N ASP A 225 -23.86 -12.14 -1.97
CA ASP A 225 -24.23 -12.03 -0.56
C ASP A 225 -23.92 -10.64 0.04
N ALA A 226 -23.24 -9.77 -0.70
CA ALA A 226 -22.67 -8.53 -0.18
C ALA A 226 -23.70 -7.61 0.51
N HIS A 227 -24.91 -7.51 -0.04
CA HIS A 227 -25.98 -6.68 0.52
C HIS A 227 -26.62 -7.22 1.81
N LYS A 228 -26.27 -8.47 2.21
CA LYS A 228 -26.65 -9.00 3.53
C LYS A 228 -25.85 -8.32 4.66
N TYR A 229 -24.64 -7.81 4.34
CA TYR A 229 -23.68 -7.28 5.30
C TYR A 229 -23.45 -5.76 5.16
N SER A 230 -23.59 -5.22 3.96
CA SER A 230 -23.35 -3.79 3.70
C SER A 230 -24.33 -3.24 2.67
N GLN A 231 -24.88 -2.05 2.94
CA GLN A 231 -25.73 -1.36 1.96
C GLN A 231 -24.91 -0.83 0.76
N ASN A 232 -23.65 -0.46 1.00
CA ASN A 232 -22.73 0.07 0.00
C ASN A 232 -21.44 -0.74 -0.04
N PRO A 233 -21.49 -2.04 -0.45
CA PRO A 233 -20.28 -2.85 -0.57
C PRO A 233 -19.41 -2.35 -1.72
N ILE A 234 -18.09 -2.58 -1.64
CA ILE A 234 -17.21 -2.37 -2.78
C ILE A 234 -16.79 -3.72 -3.38
N PHE A 235 -16.64 -3.75 -4.70
CA PHE A 235 -16.39 -4.98 -5.44
C PHE A 235 -14.96 -5.02 -5.97
N ILE A 236 -14.36 -6.20 -5.86
CA ILE A 236 -13.04 -6.46 -6.42
C ILE A 236 -13.18 -6.60 -7.95
N LYS A 237 -12.54 -5.69 -8.69
CA LYS A 237 -12.50 -5.70 -10.16
C LYS A 237 -11.26 -6.44 -10.67
N ALA A 238 -10.14 -6.34 -9.94
CA ALA A 238 -8.90 -7.03 -10.25
C ALA A 238 -8.04 -7.25 -9.02
N LEU A 239 -7.29 -8.34 -9.02
CA LEU A 239 -6.17 -8.61 -8.11
C LEU A 239 -5.04 -9.22 -8.93
N SER A 240 -3.93 -8.51 -9.02
CA SER A 240 -2.75 -8.98 -9.73
C SER A 240 -1.52 -8.99 -8.85
N PHE A 241 -0.65 -9.96 -9.07
CA PHE A 241 0.59 -10.09 -8.32
C PHE A 241 1.70 -10.60 -9.25
N ALA A 242 2.85 -9.95 -9.20
CA ALA A 242 4.04 -10.36 -9.94
C ALA A 242 5.25 -10.41 -9.01
N ALA A 243 5.97 -11.52 -9.05
CA ALA A 243 7.30 -11.63 -8.44
C ALA A 243 8.35 -11.50 -9.53
N GLY A 244 9.32 -10.61 -9.31
CA GLY A 244 10.40 -10.37 -10.26
C GLY A 244 11.47 -11.48 -10.24
N PRO A 245 12.39 -11.43 -11.22
CA PRO A 245 13.48 -12.41 -11.33
C PRO A 245 14.55 -12.25 -10.25
N ALA A 246 14.48 -11.23 -9.42
CA ALA A 246 15.40 -10.93 -8.32
C ALA A 246 16.88 -10.73 -8.75
N HIS A 247 17.11 -10.26 -9.97
CA HIS A 247 18.47 -10.07 -10.53
C HIS A 247 19.06 -8.67 -10.27
N GLY A 248 18.22 -7.70 -9.88
CA GLY A 248 18.42 -6.26 -9.84
C GLY A 248 19.85 -5.74 -9.70
N TYR A 249 20.45 -5.89 -8.52
CA TYR A 249 21.80 -5.37 -8.28
C TYR A 249 22.91 -6.10 -9.04
N TYR A 250 22.62 -7.28 -9.55
CA TYR A 250 23.59 -8.13 -10.25
C TYR A 250 23.40 -8.07 -11.77
N SER A 251 22.32 -7.44 -12.24
CA SER A 251 22.06 -7.24 -13.67
C SER A 251 22.60 -5.88 -14.11
N GLN A 252 23.41 -5.88 -15.15
CA GLN A 252 23.85 -4.64 -15.80
C GLN A 252 22.75 -3.96 -16.62
N ASP A 253 21.67 -4.67 -16.86
CA ASP A 253 20.54 -4.20 -17.68
C ASP A 253 19.48 -3.45 -16.86
N TYR A 254 19.54 -3.48 -15.53
CA TYR A 254 18.60 -2.76 -14.67
C TYR A 254 19.02 -1.30 -14.50
N ASP A 255 18.23 -0.39 -15.05
CA ASP A 255 18.56 1.04 -15.15
C ASP A 255 17.98 1.94 -14.05
N PHE A 256 17.29 1.38 -13.08
CA PHE A 256 16.64 2.09 -11.95
C PHE A 256 15.61 3.14 -12.37
N THR A 257 14.99 3.02 -13.54
CA THR A 257 13.96 3.97 -14.00
C THR A 257 12.58 3.34 -14.19
N THR A 258 12.44 2.06 -13.86
CA THR A 258 11.19 1.28 -13.94
C THR A 258 11.24 0.10 -12.97
N PHE A 259 10.07 -0.35 -12.57
CA PHE A 259 9.85 -1.62 -11.89
C PHE A 259 9.10 -2.54 -12.86
N PRO A 260 9.78 -3.45 -13.56
CA PRO A 260 9.11 -4.35 -14.53
C PRO A 260 7.97 -5.16 -13.90
N GLU A 261 8.10 -5.50 -12.62
CA GLU A 261 7.07 -6.20 -11.83
C GLU A 261 5.80 -5.36 -11.69
N VAL A 262 5.96 -4.04 -11.53
CA VAL A 262 4.82 -3.10 -11.45
C VAL A 262 4.14 -3.00 -12.80
N VAL A 263 4.90 -2.83 -13.88
CA VAL A 263 4.35 -2.80 -15.24
C VAL A 263 3.54 -4.07 -15.52
N ALA A 264 4.11 -5.23 -15.19
CA ALA A 264 3.46 -6.53 -15.43
C ALA A 264 2.16 -6.68 -14.61
N SER A 265 2.20 -6.36 -13.31
CA SER A 265 1.02 -6.48 -12.43
C SER A 265 -0.06 -5.45 -12.76
N ALA A 266 0.31 -4.22 -13.13
CA ALA A 266 -0.64 -3.19 -13.53
C ALA A 266 -1.36 -3.58 -14.83
N GLN A 267 -0.63 -3.99 -15.86
CA GLN A 267 -1.22 -4.46 -17.13
C GLN A 267 -2.17 -5.64 -16.94
N ASP A 268 -1.79 -6.62 -16.10
CA ASP A 268 -2.67 -7.74 -15.79
C ASP A 268 -3.92 -7.29 -15.02
N ALA A 269 -3.79 -6.38 -14.04
CA ALA A 269 -4.92 -5.83 -13.30
C ALA A 269 -5.88 -5.06 -14.21
N TYR A 270 -5.36 -4.23 -15.12
CA TYR A 270 -6.18 -3.50 -16.09
C TYR A 270 -6.96 -4.44 -17.02
N LYS A 271 -6.29 -5.49 -17.49
CA LYS A 271 -6.96 -6.51 -18.29
C LYS A 271 -8.10 -7.19 -17.54
N GLN A 272 -7.89 -7.58 -16.26
CA GLN A 272 -8.92 -8.19 -15.41
C GLN A 272 -10.10 -7.23 -15.18
N ALA A 273 -9.80 -5.95 -14.88
CA ALA A 273 -10.81 -4.92 -14.59
C ALA A 273 -11.54 -4.44 -15.86
N GLY A 274 -10.93 -4.58 -17.04
CA GLY A 274 -11.43 -4.02 -18.30
C GLY A 274 -11.10 -2.53 -18.42
N VAL A 275 -9.99 -2.06 -17.82
CA VAL A 275 -9.46 -0.71 -17.95
C VAL A 275 -8.57 -0.64 -19.19
N SER A 276 -8.83 0.30 -20.07
CA SER A 276 -8.09 0.52 -21.32
C SER A 276 -7.17 1.75 -21.25
N ASP A 277 -7.60 2.78 -20.54
CA ASP A 277 -6.84 3.99 -20.28
C ASP A 277 -6.79 4.27 -18.76
N PRO A 278 -5.74 3.80 -18.06
CA PRO A 278 -5.64 3.97 -16.61
C PRO A 278 -5.51 5.44 -16.18
N ARG A 279 -5.01 6.31 -17.07
CA ARG A 279 -4.86 7.74 -16.80
C ARG A 279 -6.21 8.46 -16.67
N GLU A 280 -7.24 7.98 -17.37
CA GLU A 280 -8.57 8.58 -17.38
C GLU A 280 -9.61 7.76 -16.61
N GLU A 281 -9.47 6.43 -16.58
CA GLU A 281 -10.48 5.55 -15.99
C GLU A 281 -10.27 5.29 -14.48
N ILE A 282 -9.01 5.34 -13.98
CA ILE A 282 -8.73 5.21 -12.53
C ILE A 282 -8.97 6.55 -11.86
N SER A 283 -10.00 6.62 -11.04
CA SER A 283 -10.43 7.85 -10.37
C SER A 283 -9.46 8.32 -9.28
N MET A 284 -8.75 7.38 -8.67
CA MET A 284 -7.81 7.61 -7.57
C MET A 284 -6.94 6.39 -7.33
N ALA A 285 -5.76 6.58 -6.74
CA ALA A 285 -4.87 5.48 -6.38
C ALA A 285 -4.17 5.69 -5.03
N GLU A 286 -4.00 4.60 -4.29
CA GLU A 286 -3.01 4.48 -3.22
C GLU A 286 -1.82 3.68 -3.75
N VAL A 287 -0.64 4.29 -3.75
CA VAL A 287 0.57 3.67 -4.30
C VAL A 287 1.67 3.58 -3.26
N HIS A 288 2.64 2.71 -3.52
CA HIS A 288 3.77 2.47 -2.63
C HIS A 288 4.78 3.63 -2.66
N ASP A 289 4.56 4.63 -1.84
CA ASP A 289 5.40 5.84 -1.70
C ASP A 289 6.36 5.75 -0.50
N CYS A 290 6.97 4.59 -0.28
CA CYS A 290 7.95 4.43 0.81
C CYS A 290 9.09 5.46 0.72
N PHE A 291 9.40 5.91 -0.50
CA PHE A 291 10.29 7.03 -0.82
C PHE A 291 9.70 7.83 -1.99
N THR A 292 9.94 9.13 -2.02
CA THR A 292 9.39 10.02 -3.06
C THR A 292 9.78 9.63 -4.49
N PRO A 293 11.03 9.21 -4.80
CA PRO A 293 11.37 8.76 -6.16
C PRO A 293 10.65 7.46 -6.55
N THR A 294 10.22 6.65 -5.60
CA THR A 294 9.39 5.48 -5.89
C THR A 294 8.05 5.91 -6.45
N GLU A 295 7.34 6.84 -5.79
CA GLU A 295 6.08 7.37 -6.31
C GLU A 295 6.26 7.96 -7.70
N LEU A 296 7.32 8.75 -7.94
CA LEU A 296 7.62 9.34 -9.25
C LEU A 296 7.70 8.28 -10.36
N VAL A 297 8.46 7.21 -10.15
CA VAL A 297 8.63 6.12 -11.14
C VAL A 297 7.33 5.34 -11.33
N LEU A 298 6.59 5.11 -10.26
CA LEU A 298 5.32 4.38 -10.29
C LEU A 298 4.25 5.07 -11.15
N MET A 299 4.24 6.41 -11.21
CA MET A 299 3.28 7.13 -12.07
C MET A 299 3.43 6.74 -13.54
N GLU A 300 4.65 6.46 -13.97
CA GLU A 300 4.94 6.01 -15.34
C GLU A 300 4.74 4.50 -15.52
N ASP A 301 5.12 3.70 -14.53
CA ASP A 301 4.99 2.24 -14.59
C ASP A 301 3.52 1.79 -14.61
N MET A 302 2.64 2.55 -13.96
CA MET A 302 1.19 2.31 -13.94
C MET A 302 0.46 2.96 -15.12
N GLY A 303 1.16 3.72 -15.98
CA GLY A 303 0.53 4.41 -17.12
C GLY A 303 -0.29 5.65 -16.72
N PHE A 304 -0.11 6.20 -15.52
CA PHE A 304 -0.73 7.47 -15.11
C PHE A 304 -0.05 8.68 -15.74
N SER A 305 1.23 8.52 -16.12
CA SER A 305 1.99 9.46 -16.92
C SER A 305 2.69 8.74 -18.07
N PRO A 306 2.86 9.40 -19.23
CA PRO A 306 3.77 8.91 -20.26
C PRO A 306 5.21 8.83 -19.75
N ARG A 307 6.01 7.91 -20.28
CA ARG A 307 7.42 7.76 -19.90
C ARG A 307 8.20 9.07 -20.04
N GLY A 308 8.92 9.45 -18.98
CA GLY A 308 9.71 10.67 -18.89
C GLY A 308 8.88 11.95 -18.68
N GLN A 309 7.58 11.83 -18.35
CA GLN A 309 6.70 12.99 -18.15
C GLN A 309 6.14 13.10 -16.72
N ALA A 310 6.27 12.09 -15.88
CA ALA A 310 5.69 12.11 -14.54
C ALA A 310 6.15 13.31 -13.70
N TRP A 311 7.40 13.74 -13.85
CA TRP A 311 7.92 14.91 -13.16
C TRP A 311 7.14 16.20 -13.49
N ARG A 312 6.65 16.38 -14.74
CA ARG A 312 5.81 17.50 -15.13
C ARG A 312 4.42 17.38 -14.54
N ASP A 313 3.79 16.20 -14.68
CA ASP A 313 2.46 15.93 -14.12
C ASP A 313 2.44 16.16 -12.59
N VAL A 314 3.53 15.83 -11.87
CA VAL A 314 3.70 16.13 -10.45
C VAL A 314 3.74 17.64 -10.18
N LEU A 315 4.54 18.39 -10.91
CA LEU A 315 4.65 19.85 -10.74
C LEU A 315 3.35 20.56 -11.12
N ASP A 316 2.63 20.08 -12.14
CA ASP A 316 1.36 20.60 -12.60
C ASP A 316 0.19 20.24 -11.65
N GLY A 317 0.44 19.43 -10.62
CA GLY A 317 -0.56 19.06 -9.60
C GLY A 317 -1.57 18.01 -10.04
N ARG A 318 -1.28 17.25 -11.11
CA ARG A 318 -2.19 16.21 -11.60
C ARG A 318 -2.59 15.20 -10.52
N PHE A 319 -1.66 14.86 -9.63
CA PHE A 319 -1.82 13.85 -8.59
C PHE A 319 -2.21 14.42 -7.22
N ASP A 320 -2.50 15.72 -7.13
CA ASP A 320 -2.96 16.36 -5.89
C ASP A 320 -4.35 15.83 -5.49
N GLY A 321 -4.74 15.99 -4.22
CA GLY A 321 -6.04 15.53 -3.73
C GLY A 321 -7.26 16.19 -4.42
N ASP A 322 -7.06 17.32 -5.05
CA ASP A 322 -8.02 18.07 -5.87
C ASP A 322 -7.66 18.09 -7.36
N GLY A 323 -6.63 17.32 -7.74
CA GLY A 323 -6.18 17.17 -9.12
C GLY A 323 -7.03 16.19 -9.94
N PRO A 324 -6.74 16.07 -11.24
CA PRO A 324 -7.47 15.16 -12.13
C PRO A 324 -7.43 13.68 -11.73
N GLN A 325 -6.31 13.23 -11.13
CA GLN A 325 -6.11 11.83 -10.73
C GLN A 325 -5.39 11.77 -9.37
N PRO A 326 -6.13 11.93 -8.26
CA PRO A 326 -5.55 11.94 -6.93
C PRO A 326 -4.76 10.67 -6.59
N VAL A 327 -3.54 10.85 -6.08
CA VAL A 327 -2.67 9.76 -5.63
C VAL A 327 -2.33 9.96 -4.16
N ASN A 328 -2.47 8.89 -3.37
CA ASN A 328 -2.27 8.87 -1.92
C ASN A 328 -3.14 9.94 -1.19
N PRO A 329 -4.46 9.94 -1.41
CA PRO A 329 -5.35 10.93 -0.82
C PRO A 329 -5.40 10.88 0.70
N ASP A 330 -5.01 9.76 1.32
CA ASP A 330 -4.95 9.57 2.77
C ASP A 330 -3.62 10.01 3.41
N GLY A 331 -2.62 10.33 2.58
CA GLY A 331 -1.27 10.69 2.99
C GLY A 331 -0.18 9.67 2.61
N GLY A 332 -0.58 8.52 2.05
CA GLY A 332 0.33 7.46 1.61
C GLY A 332 1.12 6.81 2.75
N LEU A 333 2.05 5.94 2.44
CA LEU A 333 3.00 5.38 3.40
C LEU A 333 3.82 6.48 4.07
N LYS A 334 4.06 7.54 3.34
CA LYS A 334 4.86 8.70 3.71
C LYS A 334 4.31 9.42 4.93
N SER A 335 3.02 9.71 4.96
CA SER A 335 2.39 10.52 6.00
C SER A 335 1.44 9.72 6.89
N PHE A 336 0.69 8.78 6.32
CA PHE A 336 -0.17 7.90 7.11
C PHE A 336 0.68 6.98 7.99
N GLY A 337 1.75 6.41 7.44
CA GLY A 337 2.65 5.47 8.11
C GLY A 337 2.77 4.14 7.37
N HIS A 338 3.79 3.35 7.75
CA HIS A 338 4.13 2.11 7.05
C HIS A 338 4.36 0.92 7.99
N PRO A 339 3.34 0.45 8.73
CA PRO A 339 3.38 -0.88 9.35
C PRO A 339 3.27 -1.91 8.23
N ILE A 340 4.36 -2.62 7.97
CA ILE A 340 4.57 -3.43 6.75
C ILE A 340 3.40 -4.40 6.50
N GLY A 341 3.00 -5.17 7.52
CA GLY A 341 1.90 -6.14 7.41
C GLY A 341 0.52 -5.53 7.21
N ALA A 342 0.32 -4.26 7.61
CA ALA A 342 -0.99 -3.59 7.57
C ALA A 342 -1.16 -2.65 6.37
N SER A 343 -0.07 -2.18 5.75
CA SER A 343 -0.11 -1.09 4.76
C SER A 343 -1.03 -1.35 3.58
N GLY A 344 -1.03 -2.55 2.99
CA GLY A 344 -1.89 -2.86 1.87
C GLY A 344 -3.38 -2.89 2.23
N LEU A 345 -3.70 -3.32 3.45
CA LEU A 345 -5.07 -3.26 3.99
C LEU A 345 -5.50 -1.81 4.28
N ARG A 346 -4.60 -0.94 4.78
CA ARG A 346 -4.84 0.48 4.98
C ARG A 346 -5.12 1.19 3.65
N MET A 347 -4.38 0.88 2.58
CA MET A 347 -4.64 1.41 1.24
C MET A 347 -6.06 1.03 0.77
N MET A 348 -6.45 -0.21 1.00
CA MET A 348 -7.82 -0.67 0.69
C MET A 348 -8.87 0.01 1.58
N TYR A 349 -8.54 0.34 2.84
CA TYR A 349 -9.41 1.09 3.73
C TYR A 349 -9.70 2.50 3.20
N GLU A 350 -8.72 3.18 2.61
CA GLU A 350 -8.99 4.47 1.96
C GLU A 350 -9.87 4.31 0.73
N MET A 351 -9.65 3.28 -0.12
CA MET A 351 -10.55 2.99 -1.24
C MET A 351 -11.98 2.72 -0.76
N TRP A 352 -12.14 1.98 0.33
CA TRP A 352 -13.42 1.72 0.99
C TRP A 352 -14.13 3.01 1.40
N LEU A 353 -13.44 3.92 2.07
CA LEU A 353 -14.01 5.20 2.50
C LEU A 353 -14.38 6.11 1.32
N GLN A 354 -13.50 6.24 0.35
CA GLN A 354 -13.67 7.10 -0.80
C GLN A 354 -14.84 6.68 -1.70
N LEU A 355 -14.92 5.40 -2.05
CA LEU A 355 -16.00 4.86 -2.90
C LEU A 355 -17.38 4.90 -2.24
N ARG A 356 -17.41 4.98 -0.92
CA ARG A 356 -18.64 5.08 -0.12
C ARG A 356 -19.05 6.52 0.21
N GLY A 357 -18.21 7.51 -0.10
CA GLY A 357 -18.44 8.91 0.27
C GLY A 357 -18.17 9.21 1.76
N GLU A 358 -17.38 8.39 2.43
CA GLU A 358 -17.12 8.44 3.87
C GLU A 358 -15.71 8.97 4.24
N ALA A 359 -14.93 9.46 3.27
CA ALA A 359 -13.56 9.93 3.50
C ALA A 359 -13.47 11.33 4.15
N GLY A 360 -14.60 11.99 4.45
CA GLY A 360 -14.64 13.28 5.14
C GLY A 360 -13.91 14.38 4.38
N ALA A 361 -12.97 15.07 5.04
CA ALA A 361 -12.22 16.19 4.45
C ALA A 361 -11.30 15.79 3.27
N ARG A 362 -11.09 14.50 3.05
CA ARG A 362 -10.29 13.94 1.95
C ARG A 362 -11.14 13.47 0.77
N GLN A 363 -12.46 13.57 0.86
CA GLN A 363 -13.37 12.99 -0.10
C GLN A 363 -13.11 13.50 -1.52
N ILE A 364 -12.82 12.60 -2.42
CA ILE A 364 -12.67 12.82 -3.86
C ILE A 364 -14.07 12.88 -4.48
N LYS A 365 -14.24 13.73 -5.47
CA LYS A 365 -15.53 13.92 -6.13
C LYS A 365 -15.90 12.71 -6.98
N SER A 366 -16.97 12.00 -6.59
CA SER A 366 -17.62 10.92 -7.35
C SER A 366 -16.65 9.85 -7.90
N PRO A 367 -15.78 9.25 -7.09
CA PRO A 367 -14.86 8.23 -7.56
C PRO A 367 -15.64 6.97 -7.99
N GLN A 368 -15.20 6.31 -9.07
CA GLN A 368 -15.82 5.09 -9.60
C GLN A 368 -14.91 3.88 -9.45
N LEU A 369 -13.63 4.03 -9.79
CA LEU A 369 -12.62 3.01 -9.67
C LEU A 369 -11.47 3.52 -8.81
N GLY A 370 -11.14 2.77 -7.78
CA GLY A 370 -9.95 2.96 -6.97
C GLY A 370 -8.91 1.88 -7.25
N MET A 371 -7.63 2.24 -7.19
CA MET A 371 -6.52 1.33 -7.37
C MET A 371 -5.63 1.33 -6.13
N THR A 372 -5.15 0.16 -5.70
CA THR A 372 -4.07 0.08 -4.70
C THR A 372 -2.86 -0.64 -5.28
N HIS A 373 -1.67 -0.18 -4.92
CA HIS A 373 -0.42 -0.80 -5.31
C HIS A 373 0.54 -0.92 -4.12
N ASN A 374 1.07 -2.12 -3.92
CA ASN A 374 2.19 -2.36 -3.01
C ASN A 374 3.37 -3.00 -3.72
N LEU A 375 4.56 -2.50 -3.38
CA LEU A 375 5.82 -3.07 -3.75
C LEU A 375 6.47 -3.69 -2.51
N GLY A 376 6.88 -4.95 -2.56
CA GLY A 376 7.64 -5.61 -1.50
C GLY A 376 9.07 -5.87 -1.94
N GLY A 377 10.05 -5.37 -1.19
CA GLY A 377 11.47 -5.53 -1.52
C GLY A 377 12.14 -4.24 -1.93
N ALA A 378 13.00 -4.31 -2.94
CA ALA A 378 13.85 -3.19 -3.38
C ALA A 378 13.91 -3.12 -4.91
N PRO A 379 14.34 -1.97 -5.49
CA PRO A 379 14.49 -1.83 -6.94
C PRO A 379 15.27 -3.00 -7.56
N GLY A 380 14.71 -3.64 -8.61
CA GLY A 380 15.27 -4.79 -9.29
C GLY A 380 15.19 -6.12 -8.53
N ARG A 381 14.63 -6.13 -7.32
CA ARG A 381 14.43 -7.33 -6.49
C ARG A 381 13.17 -7.18 -5.66
N CYS A 382 12.03 -7.19 -6.31
CA CYS A 382 10.77 -6.93 -5.65
C CYS A 382 9.62 -7.83 -6.14
N VAL A 383 8.55 -7.79 -5.36
CA VAL A 383 7.22 -8.25 -5.76
C VAL A 383 6.32 -7.04 -5.91
N SER A 384 5.33 -7.11 -6.77
CA SER A 384 4.34 -6.07 -6.99
C SER A 384 2.93 -6.63 -6.91
N PHE A 385 2.09 -5.97 -6.16
CA PHE A 385 0.67 -6.23 -6.06
C PHE A 385 -0.11 -5.02 -6.59
N VAL A 386 -1.13 -5.27 -7.39
CA VAL A 386 -2.09 -4.27 -7.87
C VAL A 386 -3.50 -4.77 -7.67
N SER A 387 -4.36 -3.95 -7.09
CA SER A 387 -5.80 -4.17 -7.08
C SER A 387 -6.54 -3.05 -7.80
N VAL A 388 -7.69 -3.38 -8.38
CA VAL A 388 -8.70 -2.41 -8.80
C VAL A 388 -10.01 -2.78 -8.10
N VAL A 389 -10.64 -1.79 -7.49
CA VAL A 389 -11.92 -1.93 -6.79
C VAL A 389 -12.88 -0.83 -7.22
N GLY A 390 -14.17 -1.08 -7.08
CA GLY A 390 -15.18 -0.11 -7.48
C GLY A 390 -16.57 -0.47 -6.99
N VAL A 391 -17.52 0.41 -7.22
CA VAL A 391 -18.95 0.13 -7.03
C VAL A 391 -19.45 -0.79 -8.13
N LYS A 392 -20.63 -1.40 -7.94
CA LYS A 392 -21.21 -2.34 -8.93
C LYS A 392 -21.89 -1.59 -10.06
#